data_dc3d0d3f62b1e4998a4fe5358dfe978a
#
_entry.id   dc3d0d3f62b1e4998a4fe5358dfe978a
#
_cell.length_a   1.000
_cell.length_b   1.000
_cell.length_c   1.000
_cell.angle_alpha   90.00
_cell.angle_beta   90.00
_cell.angle_gamma   90.00
#
_symmetry.space_group_name_H-M   'P 1'
#
loop_
_entity.id
_entity.type
_entity.pdbx_description
1 polymer ?
#
loop_
_entity_poly.entity_id
_entity_poly.type
_entity_poly.pdbx_seq_one_letter_code
_entity_poly.pdbx_strand_id
1 'polypeptide(L)'
;MDCGDETLGLGSDILTQLLISRGVPVEEIAKHASPTMREFLPNPSEFRDMDRAAERIASAIVSGEQITVYGDYDVDGATSAALLIDLFSALGVEAGYYIPDRLLEGYGPSGEALVRLAEQGSSLIVTVDCGAMAHEALTMAREAGVDVIVVDHHKCAAELPPTAALVNPNRLDESDLAASHGHLAAVGVAFLLAIALVRTLRAQNYFENRKEPDLMALLDLVALGTVADVAALHGLNRAFVSQGLKILARRDRIGMAALLDASRLKRAPIASDLGFALGPRINAGGRIGESTLGVRLLTTSDPEEARAIAEQLSALNEERRAIEAEVQEAAEAQLEGQHNMSVQVLAAKGWHPGVIGIVAGRIKEKTCKPAIVIALDGEDGASTGKGSGRSISGVDLGAAIIAAREEELLVAGGGHAMAAGLTIEESKLAAFAEFLDTRLARDVERARASQAMQLDLSLAPGGLTPDLVTTLDAAGPYGVGWPAPRVAVGPVRIVKADIVGKDHLRVIASGQDGKSFKAIAFRAAETEMAQTLLHRSTARLFHLAGRVKIDDWGSRPAAELHLEDAAFAD
;
A
#
# COMPACT_ATOMS: atom_id res chain seq x y z
N MET A 1 17.17 18.02 -24.25
CA MET A 1 16.20 16.95 -24.47
C MET A 1 16.14 16.70 -25.96
N ASP A 2 16.85 15.69 -26.40
CA ASP A 2 16.82 15.24 -27.78
C ASP A 2 15.79 14.12 -27.86
N CYS A 3 14.55 14.45 -28.19
CA CYS A 3 13.55 13.45 -28.53
C CYS A 3 13.69 13.20 -30.03
N GLY A 4 14.33 12.07 -30.35
CA GLY A 4 14.49 11.63 -31.72
C GLY A 4 13.15 11.56 -32.47
N ASP A 5 13.14 12.09 -33.65
CA ASP A 5 12.03 12.39 -34.55
C ASP A 5 11.44 11.14 -35.26
N GLU A 6 11.61 9.94 -34.73
CA GLU A 6 11.23 8.70 -35.43
C GLU A 6 9.87 8.09 -35.05
N THR A 7 9.10 8.69 -34.13
CA THR A 7 7.80 8.13 -33.68
C THR A 7 6.57 8.80 -34.31
N LEU A 8 6.73 9.61 -35.31
CA LEU A 8 5.66 10.44 -35.90
C LEU A 8 4.62 9.70 -36.79
N GLY A 9 4.58 8.38 -36.77
CA GLY A 9 3.63 7.60 -37.58
C GLY A 9 2.45 6.95 -36.83
N LEU A 10 2.50 6.84 -35.51
CA LEU A 10 1.50 6.17 -34.71
C LEU A 10 0.77 7.17 -33.80
N GLY A 11 -0.39 7.65 -34.25
CA GLY A 11 -1.43 8.32 -33.48
C GLY A 11 -0.99 9.45 -32.55
N SER A 12 -1.34 10.66 -32.89
CA SER A 12 -1.12 11.90 -32.12
C SER A 12 -1.92 11.98 -30.81
N ASP A 13 -2.30 10.85 -30.23
CA ASP A 13 -3.09 10.75 -29.00
C ASP A 13 -2.17 10.87 -27.78
N ILE A 14 -2.49 11.82 -26.89
CA ILE A 14 -1.75 12.09 -25.64
C ILE A 14 -1.61 10.82 -24.78
N LEU A 15 -2.63 9.96 -24.74
CA LEU A 15 -2.57 8.69 -24.02
C LEU A 15 -1.47 7.79 -24.56
N THR A 16 -1.40 7.60 -25.86
CA THR A 16 -0.37 6.80 -26.53
C THR A 16 1.03 7.36 -26.24
N GLN A 17 1.21 8.68 -26.35
CA GLN A 17 2.49 9.33 -26.06
C GLN A 17 2.90 9.14 -24.59
N LEU A 18 1.97 9.28 -23.64
CA LEU A 18 2.21 9.04 -22.23
C LEU A 18 2.68 7.61 -21.98
N LEU A 19 2.00 6.61 -22.57
CA LEU A 19 2.34 5.20 -22.36
C LEU A 19 3.71 4.86 -22.96
N ILE A 20 4.01 5.35 -24.16
CA ILE A 20 5.33 5.15 -24.79
C ILE A 20 6.44 5.84 -23.98
N SER A 21 6.25 7.07 -23.53
CA SER A 21 7.25 7.78 -22.72
C SER A 21 7.56 7.10 -21.40
N ARG A 22 6.64 6.29 -20.89
CA ARG A 22 6.79 5.44 -19.70
C ARG A 22 7.31 4.04 -20.00
N GLY A 23 7.72 3.76 -21.23
CA GLY A 23 8.32 2.50 -21.65
C GLY A 23 7.34 1.37 -21.95
N VAL A 24 6.04 1.67 -22.14
CA VAL A 24 5.07 0.67 -22.58
C VAL A 24 5.31 0.38 -24.06
N PRO A 25 5.60 -0.87 -24.46
CA PRO A 25 5.75 -1.25 -25.87
C PRO A 25 4.48 -0.93 -26.65
N VAL A 26 4.63 -0.51 -27.90
CA VAL A 26 3.49 -0.10 -28.77
C VAL A 26 2.44 -1.20 -28.89
N GLU A 27 2.87 -2.43 -29.01
CA GLU A 27 2.03 -3.64 -29.10
C GLU A 27 1.27 -3.94 -27.80
N GLU A 28 1.74 -3.42 -26.66
CA GLU A 28 1.11 -3.62 -25.35
C GLU A 28 0.20 -2.47 -24.90
N ILE A 29 0.17 -1.36 -25.65
CA ILE A 29 -0.62 -0.17 -25.28
C ILE A 29 -2.08 -0.50 -25.01
N ALA A 30 -2.73 -1.24 -25.89
CA ALA A 30 -4.14 -1.61 -25.73
C ALA A 30 -4.37 -2.48 -24.49
N LYS A 31 -3.51 -3.46 -24.27
CA LYS A 31 -3.50 -4.35 -23.11
C LYS A 31 -3.23 -3.59 -21.80
N HIS A 32 -2.33 -2.61 -21.84
CA HIS A 32 -2.01 -1.78 -20.68
C HIS A 32 -3.14 -0.80 -20.33
N ALA A 33 -3.77 -0.18 -21.33
CA ALA A 33 -4.86 0.77 -21.15
C ALA A 33 -6.18 0.10 -20.67
N SER A 34 -6.41 -1.14 -21.10
CA SER A 34 -7.62 -1.90 -20.71
C SER A 34 -7.26 -3.32 -20.28
N PRO A 35 -6.59 -3.49 -19.13
CA PRO A 35 -6.11 -4.79 -18.68
C PRO A 35 -7.27 -5.71 -18.31
N THR A 36 -7.23 -6.95 -18.83
CA THR A 36 -8.22 -8.00 -18.55
C THR A 36 -7.58 -9.16 -17.80
N MET A 37 -8.37 -9.89 -17.01
CA MET A 37 -7.89 -11.10 -16.32
C MET A 37 -7.38 -12.13 -17.33
N ARG A 38 -8.05 -12.28 -18.47
CA ARG A 38 -7.68 -13.25 -19.51
C ARG A 38 -6.26 -13.06 -20.06
N GLU A 39 -5.79 -11.82 -20.11
CA GLU A 39 -4.48 -11.49 -20.70
C GLU A 39 -3.34 -11.58 -19.68
N PHE A 40 -3.64 -11.39 -18.39
CA PHE A 40 -2.60 -11.29 -17.35
C PHE A 40 -2.58 -12.46 -16.37
N LEU A 41 -3.64 -13.26 -16.30
CA LEU A 41 -3.74 -14.35 -15.35
C LEU A 41 -2.77 -15.48 -15.74
N PRO A 42 -1.77 -15.81 -14.90
CA PRO A 42 -0.91 -16.97 -15.14
C PRO A 42 -1.67 -18.28 -14.86
N ASN A 43 -1.11 -19.39 -15.32
CA ASN A 43 -1.57 -20.68 -14.84
C ASN A 43 -1.12 -20.87 -13.38
N PRO A 44 -2.04 -21.02 -12.41
CA PRO A 44 -1.66 -21.16 -11.00
C PRO A 44 -0.68 -22.32 -10.74
N SER A 45 -0.71 -23.39 -11.53
CA SER A 45 0.22 -24.54 -11.39
C SER A 45 1.69 -24.19 -11.66
N GLU A 46 1.99 -23.01 -12.19
CA GLU A 46 3.38 -22.53 -12.35
C GLU A 46 4.03 -22.16 -11.01
N PHE A 47 3.20 -21.86 -9.99
CA PHE A 47 3.69 -21.54 -8.64
C PHE A 47 3.94 -22.83 -7.86
N ARG A 48 5.11 -22.93 -7.24
CA ARG A 48 5.44 -24.10 -6.42
C ARG A 48 4.43 -24.30 -5.31
N ASP A 49 4.16 -25.55 -5.00
CA ASP A 49 3.21 -26.01 -3.99
C ASP A 49 1.74 -25.60 -4.23
N MET A 50 1.40 -24.85 -5.28
CA MET A 50 0.02 -24.41 -5.56
C MET A 50 -0.93 -25.60 -5.73
N ASP A 51 -0.57 -26.56 -6.57
CA ASP A 51 -1.42 -27.74 -6.78
C ASP A 51 -1.50 -28.61 -5.52
N ARG A 52 -0.39 -28.75 -4.77
CA ARG A 52 -0.37 -29.45 -3.48
C ARG A 52 -1.26 -28.78 -2.44
N ALA A 53 -1.25 -27.44 -2.37
CA ALA A 53 -2.15 -26.68 -1.52
C ALA A 53 -3.62 -26.86 -1.91
N ALA A 54 -3.93 -26.75 -3.21
CA ALA A 54 -5.27 -26.92 -3.72
C ALA A 54 -5.81 -28.35 -3.47
N GLU A 55 -4.99 -29.38 -3.69
CA GLU A 55 -5.34 -30.78 -3.43
C GLU A 55 -5.57 -31.04 -1.94
N ARG A 56 -4.71 -30.50 -1.04
CA ARG A 56 -4.88 -30.66 0.41
C ARG A 56 -6.16 -29.99 0.91
N ILE A 57 -6.46 -28.78 0.43
CA ILE A 57 -7.71 -28.07 0.77
C ILE A 57 -8.92 -28.83 0.20
N ALA A 58 -8.87 -29.29 -1.06
CA ALA A 58 -9.94 -30.07 -1.67
C ALA A 58 -10.22 -31.34 -0.88
N SER A 59 -9.17 -32.07 -0.42
CA SER A 59 -9.31 -33.23 0.45
C SER A 59 -10.00 -32.87 1.76
N ALA A 60 -9.61 -31.77 2.42
CA ALA A 60 -10.25 -31.31 3.65
C ALA A 60 -11.75 -31.00 3.45
N ILE A 61 -12.09 -30.33 2.34
CA ILE A 61 -13.49 -30.04 1.99
C ILE A 61 -14.31 -31.32 1.79
N VAL A 62 -13.79 -32.26 1.02
CA VAL A 62 -14.49 -33.51 0.71
C VAL A 62 -14.64 -34.39 1.95
N SER A 63 -13.64 -34.39 2.84
CA SER A 63 -13.64 -35.19 4.08
C SER A 63 -14.37 -34.51 5.24
N GLY A 64 -14.81 -33.25 5.09
CA GLY A 64 -15.49 -32.50 6.15
C GLY A 64 -14.56 -32.12 7.31
N GLU A 65 -13.27 -31.90 7.03
CA GLU A 65 -12.31 -31.45 8.03
C GLU A 65 -12.58 -30.01 8.46
N GLN A 66 -12.27 -29.68 9.72
CA GLN A 66 -12.36 -28.28 10.18
C GLN A 66 -11.19 -27.45 9.64
N ILE A 67 -11.52 -26.44 8.84
CA ILE A 67 -10.56 -25.51 8.24
C ILE A 67 -10.60 -24.18 9.00
N THR A 68 -9.43 -23.63 9.32
CA THR A 68 -9.30 -22.27 9.90
C THR A 68 -8.38 -21.42 9.04
N VAL A 69 -8.81 -20.20 8.72
CA VAL A 69 -7.99 -19.20 8.04
C VAL A 69 -7.32 -18.32 9.08
N TYR A 70 -6.00 -18.26 9.06
CA TYR A 70 -5.19 -17.40 9.93
C TYR A 70 -4.68 -16.22 9.10
N GLY A 71 -5.22 -15.01 9.30
CA GLY A 71 -4.84 -13.81 8.55
C GLY A 71 -3.95 -12.88 9.36
N ASP A 72 -3.20 -12.00 8.67
CA ASP A 72 -2.59 -10.85 9.34
C ASP A 72 -3.64 -9.79 9.68
N TYR A 73 -3.29 -8.86 10.56
CA TYR A 73 -4.18 -7.82 11.12
C TYR A 73 -4.38 -6.60 10.21
N ASP A 74 -3.71 -6.53 9.07
CA ASP A 74 -3.85 -5.41 8.13
C ASP A 74 -4.87 -5.69 7.02
N VAL A 75 -4.94 -4.78 6.03
CA VAL A 75 -5.94 -4.90 4.96
C VAL A 75 -5.66 -6.08 4.04
N ASP A 76 -4.39 -6.42 3.75
CA ASP A 76 -4.08 -7.53 2.87
C ASP A 76 -4.41 -8.85 3.54
N GLY A 77 -4.04 -9.01 4.82
CA GLY A 77 -4.46 -10.15 5.63
C GLY A 77 -5.98 -10.27 5.76
N ALA A 78 -6.68 -9.15 6.04
CA ALA A 78 -8.13 -9.14 6.17
C ALA A 78 -8.86 -9.48 4.86
N THR A 79 -8.41 -8.94 3.72
CA THR A 79 -9.01 -9.23 2.41
C THR A 79 -8.70 -10.64 1.92
N SER A 80 -7.49 -11.15 2.19
CA SER A 80 -7.08 -12.52 1.91
C SER A 80 -7.91 -13.52 2.71
N ALA A 81 -8.09 -13.28 4.01
CA ALA A 81 -8.93 -14.11 4.87
C ALA A 81 -10.40 -14.07 4.41
N ALA A 82 -10.94 -12.88 4.15
CA ALA A 82 -12.32 -12.74 3.67
C ALA A 82 -12.55 -13.44 2.33
N LEU A 83 -11.58 -13.38 1.41
CA LEU A 83 -11.64 -14.07 0.12
C LEU A 83 -11.77 -15.59 0.31
N LEU A 84 -10.93 -16.19 1.17
CA LEU A 84 -10.97 -17.63 1.42
C LEU A 84 -12.24 -18.04 2.18
N ILE A 85 -12.68 -17.26 3.16
CA ILE A 85 -13.92 -17.52 3.92
C ILE A 85 -15.13 -17.50 2.98
N ASP A 86 -15.25 -16.50 2.11
CA ASP A 86 -16.34 -16.41 1.13
C ASP A 86 -16.30 -17.59 0.14
N LEU A 87 -15.09 -17.94 -0.32
CA LEU A 87 -14.92 -19.11 -1.19
C LEU A 87 -15.37 -20.40 -0.51
N PHE A 88 -14.92 -20.64 0.72
CA PHE A 88 -15.31 -21.85 1.49
C PHE A 88 -16.82 -21.86 1.74
N SER A 89 -17.40 -20.74 2.11
CA SER A 89 -18.86 -20.61 2.27
C SER A 89 -19.61 -20.95 0.98
N ALA A 90 -19.15 -20.45 -0.18
CA ALA A 90 -19.73 -20.78 -1.48
C ALA A 90 -19.55 -22.25 -1.87
N LEU A 91 -18.53 -22.93 -1.33
CA LEU A 91 -18.32 -24.37 -1.46
C LEU A 91 -19.11 -25.20 -0.44
N GLY A 92 -19.86 -24.55 0.46
CA GLY A 92 -20.67 -25.21 1.49
C GLY A 92 -19.86 -25.62 2.73
N VAL A 93 -18.72 -24.98 2.98
CA VAL A 93 -17.85 -25.21 4.14
C VAL A 93 -17.88 -23.99 5.05
N GLU A 94 -18.16 -24.19 6.33
CA GLU A 94 -18.04 -23.18 7.37
C GLU A 94 -16.60 -23.20 7.90
N ALA A 95 -15.77 -22.27 7.46
CA ALA A 95 -14.40 -22.13 7.91
C ALA A 95 -14.31 -21.15 9.09
N GLY A 96 -13.52 -21.53 10.11
CA GLY A 96 -13.13 -20.61 11.17
C GLY A 96 -12.11 -19.57 10.68
N TYR A 97 -11.93 -18.50 11.44
CA TYR A 97 -10.82 -17.58 11.20
C TYR A 97 -10.17 -17.13 12.51
N TYR A 98 -8.91 -16.73 12.42
CA TYR A 98 -8.14 -16.14 13.51
C TYR A 98 -7.28 -14.99 12.99
N ILE A 99 -7.37 -13.84 13.66
CA ILE A 99 -6.55 -12.65 13.37
C ILE A 99 -5.83 -12.28 14.65
N PRO A 100 -4.48 -12.28 14.69
CA PRO A 100 -3.72 -11.98 15.90
C PRO A 100 -3.88 -10.51 16.32
N ASP A 101 -3.74 -10.26 17.62
CA ASP A 101 -3.64 -8.92 18.13
C ASP A 101 -2.22 -8.37 17.88
N ARG A 102 -2.16 -7.27 17.10
CA ARG A 102 -0.91 -6.64 16.71
C ARG A 102 -0.01 -6.25 17.88
N LEU A 103 -0.60 -5.76 18.97
CA LEU A 103 0.14 -5.22 20.11
C LEU A 103 0.60 -6.32 21.07
N LEU A 104 -0.24 -7.35 21.24
CA LEU A 104 -0.03 -8.46 22.17
C LEU A 104 0.76 -9.60 21.53
N GLU A 105 0.43 -10.00 20.31
CA GLU A 105 1.01 -11.16 19.64
C GLU A 105 2.07 -10.80 18.60
N GLY A 106 2.04 -9.57 18.07
CA GLY A 106 2.98 -9.11 17.05
C GLY A 106 2.56 -9.52 15.63
N TYR A 107 3.54 -9.67 14.73
CA TYR A 107 3.34 -10.03 13.32
C TYR A 107 3.54 -11.53 13.11
N GLY A 108 2.66 -12.12 12.32
CA GLY A 108 2.75 -13.49 11.88
C GLY A 108 2.15 -14.52 12.85
N PRO A 109 2.15 -15.80 12.47
CA PRO A 109 1.59 -16.86 13.32
C PRO A 109 2.51 -17.15 14.52
N SER A 110 1.91 -17.19 15.72
CA SER A 110 2.57 -17.69 16.92
C SER A 110 2.33 -19.19 17.09
N GLY A 111 3.33 -19.93 17.59
CA GLY A 111 3.19 -21.37 17.83
C GLY A 111 2.07 -21.68 18.81
N GLU A 112 1.92 -20.87 19.86
CA GLU A 112 0.84 -21.01 20.84
C GLU A 112 -0.55 -20.84 20.22
N ALA A 113 -0.72 -19.88 19.30
CA ALA A 113 -2.00 -19.71 18.60
C ALA A 113 -2.32 -20.88 17.69
N LEU A 114 -1.34 -21.39 16.93
CA LEU A 114 -1.54 -22.55 16.05
C LEU A 114 -1.88 -23.83 16.83
N VAL A 115 -1.17 -24.09 17.94
CA VAL A 115 -1.46 -25.24 18.84
C VAL A 115 -2.87 -25.11 19.43
N ARG A 116 -3.23 -23.94 19.93
CA ARG A 116 -4.58 -23.67 20.46
C ARG A 116 -5.68 -23.93 19.43
N LEU A 117 -5.48 -23.53 18.17
CA LEU A 117 -6.43 -23.79 17.09
C LEU A 117 -6.53 -25.29 16.78
N ALA A 118 -5.42 -26.02 16.81
CA ALA A 118 -5.42 -27.51 16.69
C ALA A 118 -6.22 -28.17 17.83
N GLU A 119 -6.01 -27.74 19.07
CA GLU A 119 -6.76 -28.23 20.25
C GLU A 119 -8.27 -27.91 20.17
N GLN A 120 -8.65 -26.81 19.49
CA GLN A 120 -10.04 -26.44 19.20
C GLN A 120 -10.66 -27.24 18.06
N GLY A 121 -9.89 -28.15 17.43
CA GLY A 121 -10.37 -29.06 16.40
C GLY A 121 -9.98 -28.71 14.97
N SER A 122 -9.21 -27.63 14.72
CA SER A 122 -8.73 -27.33 13.37
C SER A 122 -7.81 -28.44 12.87
N SER A 123 -8.17 -29.08 11.78
CA SER A 123 -7.36 -30.14 11.12
C SER A 123 -6.45 -29.52 10.04
N LEU A 124 -6.88 -28.38 9.48
CA LEU A 124 -6.13 -27.64 8.48
C LEU A 124 -6.20 -26.14 8.82
N ILE A 125 -5.03 -25.50 8.87
CA ILE A 125 -4.92 -24.05 9.00
C ILE A 125 -4.35 -23.50 7.70
N VAL A 126 -4.97 -22.46 7.13
CA VAL A 126 -4.45 -21.73 5.98
C VAL A 126 -4.02 -20.36 6.45
N THR A 127 -2.71 -20.09 6.51
CA THR A 127 -2.20 -18.76 6.85
C THR A 127 -2.18 -17.89 5.60
N VAL A 128 -2.60 -16.64 5.71
CA VAL A 128 -2.59 -15.67 4.62
C VAL A 128 -1.87 -14.39 5.05
N ASP A 129 -1.03 -13.86 4.17
CA ASP A 129 -0.22 -12.65 4.38
C ASP A 129 0.79 -12.77 5.54
N CYS A 130 1.14 -14.00 5.90
CA CYS A 130 2.11 -14.31 6.94
C CYS A 130 2.53 -15.76 6.87
N GLY A 131 3.64 -16.08 7.54
CA GLY A 131 4.05 -17.47 7.78
C GLY A 131 5.31 -17.91 7.02
N ALA A 132 5.72 -17.23 5.95
CA ALA A 132 6.87 -17.63 5.13
C ALA A 132 8.20 -17.75 5.91
N MET A 133 8.32 -17.10 7.06
CA MET A 133 9.50 -17.11 7.93
C MET A 133 9.23 -17.67 9.33
N ALA A 134 8.06 -18.23 9.59
CA ALA A 134 7.61 -18.65 10.93
C ALA A 134 8.05 -20.08 11.28
N HIS A 135 9.36 -20.37 11.19
CA HIS A 135 9.91 -21.72 11.38
C HIS A 135 9.52 -22.38 12.71
N GLU A 136 9.67 -21.65 13.81
CA GLU A 136 9.38 -22.16 15.16
C GLU A 136 7.88 -22.44 15.32
N ALA A 137 7.03 -21.47 14.95
CA ALA A 137 5.59 -21.61 15.07
C ALA A 137 5.04 -22.77 14.23
N LEU A 138 5.54 -22.93 12.99
CA LEU A 138 5.12 -24.02 12.11
C LEU A 138 5.68 -25.39 12.51
N THR A 139 6.83 -25.41 13.20
CA THR A 139 7.32 -26.65 13.82
C THR A 139 6.39 -27.10 14.96
N MET A 140 5.98 -26.17 15.83
CA MET A 140 5.03 -26.46 16.90
C MET A 140 3.67 -26.95 16.37
N ALA A 141 3.17 -26.32 15.30
CA ALA A 141 1.92 -26.75 14.65
C ALA A 141 2.02 -28.18 14.11
N ARG A 142 3.13 -28.53 13.44
CA ARG A 142 3.39 -29.89 12.96
C ARG A 142 3.46 -30.91 14.12
N GLU A 143 4.12 -30.55 15.23
CA GLU A 143 4.20 -31.39 16.42
C GLU A 143 2.84 -31.58 17.09
N ALA A 144 1.96 -30.59 17.02
CA ALA A 144 0.57 -30.67 17.45
C ALA A 144 -0.34 -31.46 16.49
N GLY A 145 0.18 -31.89 15.33
CA GLY A 145 -0.53 -32.72 14.37
C GLY A 145 -1.52 -31.98 13.48
N VAL A 146 -1.39 -30.66 13.33
CA VAL A 146 -2.21 -29.86 12.41
C VAL A 146 -1.42 -29.53 11.15
N ASP A 147 -2.07 -29.70 9.99
CA ASP A 147 -1.50 -29.29 8.72
C ASP A 147 -1.62 -27.76 8.55
N VAL A 148 -0.55 -27.13 8.11
CA VAL A 148 -0.56 -25.69 7.79
C VAL A 148 -0.19 -25.49 6.32
N ILE A 149 -1.03 -24.73 5.61
CA ILE A 149 -0.75 -24.20 4.27
C ILE A 149 -0.44 -22.71 4.44
N VAL A 150 0.70 -22.29 3.90
CA VAL A 150 1.13 -20.87 3.91
C VAL A 150 0.85 -20.26 2.55
N VAL A 151 0.12 -19.15 2.52
CA VAL A 151 -0.16 -18.32 1.34
C VAL A 151 0.36 -16.91 1.62
N ASP A 152 1.54 -16.61 1.11
CA ASP A 152 2.28 -15.41 1.51
C ASP A 152 2.94 -14.75 0.29
N HIS A 153 3.42 -13.54 0.45
CA HIS A 153 4.15 -12.79 -0.58
C HIS A 153 5.44 -12.15 -0.03
N HIS A 154 5.69 -12.30 1.26
CA HIS A 154 6.90 -11.78 1.89
C HIS A 154 8.15 -12.56 1.44
N LYS A 155 9.32 -11.96 1.61
CA LYS A 155 10.59 -12.62 1.27
C LYS A 155 10.78 -13.89 2.10
N CYS A 156 11.23 -14.96 1.44
CA CYS A 156 11.54 -16.24 2.06
C CYS A 156 13.05 -16.39 2.33
N ALA A 157 13.39 -17.18 3.33
CA ALA A 157 14.74 -17.70 3.50
C ALA A 157 15.03 -18.85 2.51
N ALA A 158 16.31 -19.25 2.40
CA ALA A 158 16.68 -20.41 1.60
C ALA A 158 16.13 -21.71 2.18
N GLU A 159 16.10 -21.83 3.49
CA GLU A 159 15.42 -22.90 4.20
C GLU A 159 13.97 -22.50 4.46
N LEU A 160 13.03 -23.32 4.01
CA LEU A 160 11.61 -23.06 4.18
C LEU A 160 11.09 -23.70 5.47
N PRO A 161 10.09 -23.08 6.13
CA PRO A 161 9.50 -23.67 7.32
C PRO A 161 8.73 -24.96 7.01
N PRO A 162 8.57 -25.87 8.00
CA PRO A 162 7.87 -27.11 7.81
C PRO A 162 6.37 -26.89 7.66
N THR A 163 5.84 -27.07 6.45
CA THR A 163 4.44 -26.83 6.08
C THR A 163 3.89 -27.96 5.22
N ALA A 164 2.57 -28.12 5.18
CA ALA A 164 1.91 -28.97 4.19
C ALA A 164 2.12 -28.43 2.76
N ALA A 165 2.06 -27.10 2.58
CA ALA A 165 2.40 -26.41 1.35
C ALA A 165 2.76 -24.95 1.65
N LEU A 166 3.68 -24.34 0.87
CA LEU A 166 4.02 -22.93 0.94
C LEU A 166 3.93 -22.31 -0.45
N VAL A 167 2.89 -21.54 -0.68
CA VAL A 167 2.65 -20.80 -1.93
C VAL A 167 3.10 -19.37 -1.74
N ASN A 168 4.20 -19.00 -2.42
CA ASN A 168 4.76 -17.66 -2.33
C ASN A 168 5.66 -17.39 -3.55
N PRO A 169 5.35 -16.39 -4.39
CA PRO A 169 6.14 -16.07 -5.57
C PRO A 169 7.56 -15.55 -5.25
N ASN A 170 7.84 -15.20 -3.99
CA ASN A 170 9.15 -14.72 -3.53
C ASN A 170 10.01 -15.82 -2.89
N ARG A 171 9.67 -17.10 -3.08
CA ARG A 171 10.55 -18.24 -2.72
C ARG A 171 11.82 -18.20 -3.57
N LEU A 172 12.96 -18.52 -2.96
CA LEU A 172 14.24 -18.56 -3.68
C LEU A 172 14.35 -19.72 -4.67
N ASP A 173 13.56 -20.77 -4.50
CA ASP A 173 13.50 -21.96 -5.37
C ASP A 173 12.35 -21.89 -6.40
N GLU A 174 11.68 -20.73 -6.52
CA GLU A 174 10.55 -20.55 -7.44
C GLU A 174 11.02 -20.55 -8.92
N SER A 175 10.10 -20.85 -9.84
CA SER A 175 10.35 -20.71 -11.27
C SER A 175 10.49 -19.23 -11.67
N ASP A 176 11.26 -18.92 -12.72
CA ASP A 176 11.40 -17.54 -13.21
C ASP A 176 10.04 -16.91 -13.56
N LEU A 177 9.10 -17.72 -14.08
CA LEU A 177 7.77 -17.25 -14.44
C LEU A 177 6.97 -16.85 -13.18
N ALA A 178 6.90 -17.72 -12.17
CA ALA A 178 6.18 -17.42 -10.93
C ALA A 178 6.88 -16.30 -10.15
N ALA A 179 8.22 -16.28 -10.09
CA ALA A 179 9.02 -15.24 -9.47
C ALA A 179 8.81 -13.85 -10.12
N SER A 180 8.47 -13.79 -11.41
CA SER A 180 8.09 -12.55 -12.10
C SER A 180 6.82 -11.91 -11.50
N HIS A 181 6.03 -12.68 -10.77
CA HIS A 181 4.86 -12.25 -10.01
C HIS A 181 5.15 -11.91 -8.53
N GLY A 182 6.41 -11.81 -8.13
CA GLY A 182 6.82 -11.47 -6.75
C GLY A 182 6.35 -10.10 -6.25
N HIS A 183 5.70 -9.31 -7.11
CA HIS A 183 5.05 -8.05 -6.79
C HIS A 183 3.58 -8.19 -6.37
N LEU A 184 3.01 -9.40 -6.36
CA LEU A 184 1.64 -9.63 -5.89
C LEU A 184 1.54 -9.39 -4.39
N ALA A 185 0.40 -8.83 -3.95
CA ALA A 185 -0.04 -8.85 -2.57
C ALA A 185 -0.56 -10.26 -2.20
N ALA A 186 -0.63 -10.58 -0.91
CA ALA A 186 -1.09 -11.91 -0.47
C ALA A 186 -2.51 -12.25 -0.96
N VAL A 187 -3.40 -11.27 -1.02
CA VAL A 187 -4.76 -11.46 -1.58
C VAL A 187 -4.74 -11.87 -3.06
N GLY A 188 -3.76 -11.41 -3.83
CA GLY A 188 -3.54 -11.84 -5.21
C GLY A 188 -3.09 -13.29 -5.29
N VAL A 189 -2.21 -13.73 -4.40
CA VAL A 189 -1.78 -15.13 -4.28
C VAL A 189 -2.93 -16.01 -3.81
N ALA A 190 -3.72 -15.56 -2.82
CA ALA A 190 -4.93 -16.25 -2.36
C ALA A 190 -5.98 -16.40 -3.47
N PHE A 191 -6.11 -15.41 -4.36
CA PHE A 191 -6.99 -15.51 -5.53
C PHE A 191 -6.50 -16.55 -6.53
N LEU A 192 -5.19 -16.66 -6.76
CA LEU A 192 -4.63 -17.75 -7.59
C LEU A 192 -4.87 -19.12 -6.97
N LEU A 193 -4.76 -19.24 -5.65
CA LEU A 193 -5.12 -20.47 -4.93
C LEU A 193 -6.61 -20.79 -5.07
N ALA A 194 -7.48 -19.79 -5.01
CA ALA A 194 -8.92 -19.99 -5.24
C ALA A 194 -9.20 -20.58 -6.63
N ILE A 195 -8.51 -20.11 -7.66
CA ILE A 195 -8.62 -20.64 -9.02
C ILE A 195 -8.13 -22.09 -9.08
N ALA A 196 -6.97 -22.40 -8.47
CA ALA A 196 -6.41 -23.74 -8.43
C ALA A 196 -7.35 -24.70 -7.70
N LEU A 197 -7.90 -24.31 -6.55
CA LEU A 197 -8.84 -25.11 -5.76
C LEU A 197 -10.12 -25.41 -6.54
N VAL A 198 -10.76 -24.41 -7.16
CA VAL A 198 -11.98 -24.63 -7.95
C VAL A 198 -11.69 -25.55 -9.15
N ARG A 199 -10.54 -25.40 -9.80
CA ARG A 199 -10.09 -26.30 -10.87
C ARG A 199 -9.92 -27.73 -10.38
N THR A 200 -9.30 -27.95 -9.22
CA THR A 200 -9.10 -29.27 -8.60
C THR A 200 -10.43 -29.92 -8.24
N LEU A 201 -11.33 -29.18 -7.60
CA LEU A 201 -12.67 -29.66 -7.26
C LEU A 201 -13.51 -29.99 -8.51
N ARG A 202 -13.37 -29.20 -9.59
CA ARG A 202 -14.02 -29.49 -10.88
C ARG A 202 -13.53 -30.79 -11.48
N ALA A 203 -12.22 -31.06 -11.44
CA ALA A 203 -11.64 -32.33 -11.90
C ALA A 203 -12.11 -33.54 -11.06
N GLN A 204 -12.51 -33.32 -9.81
CA GLN A 204 -13.08 -34.34 -8.90
C GLN A 204 -14.61 -34.46 -9.00
N ASN A 205 -15.24 -33.80 -10.00
CA ASN A 205 -16.69 -33.78 -10.21
C ASN A 205 -17.49 -33.16 -9.03
N TYR A 206 -16.86 -32.35 -8.18
CA TYR A 206 -17.50 -31.74 -7.01
C TYR A 206 -18.72 -30.90 -7.35
N PHE A 207 -18.75 -30.33 -8.55
CA PHE A 207 -19.80 -29.42 -9.02
C PHE A 207 -20.92 -30.10 -9.84
N GLU A 208 -20.96 -31.44 -9.94
CA GLU A 208 -22.05 -32.12 -10.67
C GLU A 208 -23.45 -31.73 -10.17
N ASN A 209 -23.60 -31.55 -8.85
CA ASN A 209 -24.85 -31.18 -8.20
C ASN A 209 -24.73 -29.92 -7.33
N ARG A 210 -23.70 -29.12 -7.52
CA ARG A 210 -23.43 -27.87 -6.81
C ARG A 210 -23.11 -26.76 -7.78
N LYS A 211 -23.52 -25.52 -7.42
CA LYS A 211 -23.13 -24.35 -8.19
C LYS A 211 -21.64 -24.05 -7.98
N GLU A 212 -20.94 -23.81 -9.09
CA GLU A 212 -19.56 -23.36 -9.03
C GLU A 212 -19.48 -21.89 -8.56
N PRO A 213 -18.55 -21.53 -7.65
CA PRO A 213 -18.38 -20.15 -7.19
C PRO A 213 -18.00 -19.18 -8.31
N ASP A 214 -18.56 -17.98 -8.27
CA ASP A 214 -18.12 -16.87 -9.14
C ASP A 214 -16.89 -16.19 -8.54
N LEU A 215 -15.70 -16.62 -8.95
CA LEU A 215 -14.45 -16.04 -8.47
C LEU A 215 -14.26 -14.58 -8.89
N MET A 216 -14.88 -14.14 -9.99
CA MET A 216 -14.77 -12.74 -10.43
C MET A 216 -15.43 -11.77 -9.44
N ALA A 217 -16.43 -12.21 -8.70
CA ALA A 217 -17.07 -11.42 -7.66
C ALA A 217 -16.14 -11.08 -6.49
N LEU A 218 -15.03 -11.84 -6.30
CA LEU A 218 -14.04 -11.62 -5.24
C LEU A 218 -12.98 -10.56 -5.60
N LEU A 219 -12.99 -10.04 -6.82
CA LEU A 219 -11.99 -9.07 -7.27
C LEU A 219 -12.07 -7.72 -6.56
N ASP A 220 -13.19 -7.39 -5.93
CA ASP A 220 -13.31 -6.21 -5.05
C ASP A 220 -12.36 -6.30 -3.85
N LEU A 221 -12.25 -7.49 -3.22
CA LEU A 221 -11.31 -7.78 -2.14
C LEU A 221 -9.87 -7.74 -2.65
N VAL A 222 -9.61 -8.38 -3.82
CA VAL A 222 -8.26 -8.41 -4.40
C VAL A 222 -7.77 -6.99 -4.73
N ALA A 223 -8.63 -6.14 -5.28
CA ALA A 223 -8.26 -4.75 -5.56
C ALA A 223 -7.95 -3.97 -4.26
N LEU A 224 -8.76 -4.15 -3.21
CA LEU A 224 -8.57 -3.45 -1.96
C LEU A 224 -7.27 -3.86 -1.28
N GLY A 225 -6.99 -5.15 -1.10
CA GLY A 225 -5.75 -5.64 -0.49
C GLY A 225 -4.53 -5.21 -1.31
N THR A 226 -4.53 -5.43 -2.62
CA THR A 226 -3.42 -5.05 -3.51
C THR A 226 -3.03 -3.57 -3.38
N VAL A 227 -4.03 -2.65 -3.36
CA VAL A 227 -3.74 -1.21 -3.24
C VAL A 227 -3.33 -0.83 -1.82
N ALA A 228 -3.95 -1.44 -0.80
CA ALA A 228 -3.67 -1.12 0.60
C ALA A 228 -2.30 -1.64 1.05
N ASP A 229 -1.84 -2.77 0.52
CA ASP A 229 -0.48 -3.30 0.70
C ASP A 229 0.59 -2.51 -0.06
N VAL A 230 0.19 -1.48 -0.81
CA VAL A 230 1.13 -0.65 -1.58
C VAL A 230 1.85 -1.45 -2.68
N ALA A 231 1.25 -2.55 -3.15
CA ALA A 231 1.79 -3.40 -4.20
C ALA A 231 1.86 -2.66 -5.55
N ALA A 232 2.91 -2.94 -6.33
CA ALA A 232 3.14 -2.23 -7.60
C ALA A 232 2.05 -2.56 -8.65
N LEU A 233 1.44 -1.52 -9.23
CA LEU A 233 0.31 -1.66 -10.18
C LEU A 233 0.78 -1.88 -11.62
N HIS A 234 1.48 -2.97 -11.86
CA HIS A 234 1.81 -3.46 -13.20
C HIS A 234 1.37 -4.93 -13.36
N GLY A 235 1.37 -5.41 -14.60
CA GLY A 235 1.00 -6.79 -14.89
C GLY A 235 -0.34 -7.21 -14.29
N LEU A 236 -0.34 -8.33 -13.56
CA LEU A 236 -1.54 -8.91 -12.97
C LEU A 236 -2.16 -8.00 -11.89
N ASN A 237 -1.36 -7.33 -11.04
CA ASN A 237 -1.90 -6.39 -10.04
C ASN A 237 -2.70 -5.26 -10.69
N ARG A 238 -2.23 -4.75 -11.84
CA ARG A 238 -2.96 -3.74 -12.59
C ARG A 238 -4.30 -4.28 -13.09
N ALA A 239 -4.33 -5.52 -13.60
CA ALA A 239 -5.56 -6.18 -14.03
C ALA A 239 -6.52 -6.40 -12.85
N PHE A 240 -6.03 -6.90 -11.73
CA PHE A 240 -6.80 -7.07 -10.50
C PHE A 240 -7.47 -5.77 -10.05
N VAL A 241 -6.70 -4.68 -9.94
CA VAL A 241 -7.25 -3.40 -9.49
C VAL A 241 -8.21 -2.82 -10.53
N SER A 242 -7.89 -2.88 -11.84
CA SER A 242 -8.76 -2.38 -12.89
C SER A 242 -10.11 -3.09 -12.93
N GLN A 243 -10.12 -4.42 -12.82
CA GLN A 243 -11.37 -5.20 -12.83
C GLN A 243 -12.08 -5.14 -11.47
N GLY A 244 -11.34 -5.20 -10.37
CA GLY A 244 -11.91 -5.13 -9.02
C GLY A 244 -12.60 -3.81 -8.72
N LEU A 245 -12.11 -2.68 -9.23
CA LEU A 245 -12.79 -1.39 -9.13
C LEU A 245 -14.17 -1.40 -9.82
N LYS A 246 -14.33 -2.14 -10.93
CA LYS A 246 -15.62 -2.30 -11.61
C LYS A 246 -16.59 -3.14 -10.77
N ILE A 247 -16.10 -4.19 -10.09
CA ILE A 247 -16.90 -5.01 -9.17
C ILE A 247 -17.30 -4.17 -7.95
N LEU A 248 -16.34 -3.48 -7.33
CA LEU A 248 -16.56 -2.62 -6.17
C LEU A 248 -17.61 -1.53 -6.45
N ALA A 249 -17.61 -0.96 -7.67
CA ALA A 249 -18.58 0.05 -8.07
C ALA A 249 -20.04 -0.47 -8.12
N ARG A 250 -20.25 -1.78 -8.20
CA ARG A 250 -21.59 -2.41 -8.15
C ARG A 250 -22.16 -2.44 -6.74
N ARG A 251 -21.29 -2.36 -5.69
CA ARG A 251 -21.67 -2.38 -4.28
C ARG A 251 -22.41 -3.66 -3.85
N ASP A 252 -22.11 -4.78 -4.50
CA ASP A 252 -22.79 -6.07 -4.22
C ASP A 252 -22.40 -6.65 -2.86
N ARG A 253 -21.15 -6.42 -2.40
CA ARG A 253 -20.68 -6.82 -1.07
C ARG A 253 -21.17 -5.84 -0.01
N ILE A 254 -22.00 -6.32 0.94
CA ILE A 254 -22.67 -5.51 1.96
C ILE A 254 -21.66 -4.73 2.80
N GLY A 255 -20.62 -5.39 3.33
CA GLY A 255 -19.59 -4.73 4.14
C GLY A 255 -18.81 -3.67 3.38
N MET A 256 -18.50 -3.92 2.09
CA MET A 256 -17.81 -2.96 1.24
C MET A 256 -18.70 -1.75 0.92
N ALA A 257 -19.99 -1.98 0.68
CA ALA A 257 -20.98 -0.92 0.46
C ALA A 257 -21.11 -0.02 1.70
N ALA A 258 -21.19 -0.62 2.90
CA ALA A 258 -21.22 0.11 4.17
C ALA A 258 -19.95 0.95 4.40
N LEU A 259 -18.76 0.39 4.05
CA LEU A 259 -17.49 1.11 4.19
C LEU A 259 -17.38 2.30 3.22
N LEU A 260 -17.86 2.15 1.98
CA LEU A 260 -17.96 3.24 1.00
C LEU A 260 -18.85 4.37 1.51
N ASP A 261 -20.01 4.04 2.11
CA ASP A 261 -20.94 5.01 2.67
C ASP A 261 -20.33 5.75 3.88
N ALA A 262 -19.74 5.02 4.81
CA ALA A 262 -19.02 5.58 5.96
C ALA A 262 -17.84 6.47 5.54
N SER A 263 -17.26 6.21 4.36
CA SER A 263 -16.21 7.03 3.72
C SER A 263 -16.76 8.22 2.93
N ARG A 264 -18.09 8.39 2.84
CA ARG A 264 -18.79 9.45 2.12
C ARG A 264 -18.45 9.51 0.62
N LEU A 265 -18.10 8.37 0.02
CA LEU A 265 -17.79 8.26 -1.40
C LEU A 265 -19.09 8.15 -2.21
N LYS A 266 -19.43 9.23 -2.93
CA LYS A 266 -20.68 9.34 -3.73
C LYS A 266 -20.48 8.96 -5.20
N ARG A 267 -19.24 8.90 -5.67
CA ARG A 267 -18.86 8.50 -7.03
C ARG A 267 -18.35 7.06 -7.07
N ALA A 268 -18.16 6.53 -8.28
CA ALA A 268 -17.46 5.26 -8.43
C ALA A 268 -16.04 5.35 -7.82
N PRO A 269 -15.62 4.34 -7.06
CA PRO A 269 -14.31 4.34 -6.40
C PRO A 269 -13.18 4.24 -7.43
N ILE A 270 -12.05 4.87 -7.11
CA ILE A 270 -10.80 4.79 -7.86
C ILE A 270 -9.70 4.22 -6.95
N ALA A 271 -8.57 3.82 -7.52
CA ALA A 271 -7.50 3.18 -6.75
C ALA A 271 -7.05 4.00 -5.53
N SER A 272 -6.97 5.33 -5.63
CA SER A 272 -6.62 6.17 -4.48
C SER A 272 -7.62 6.11 -3.32
N ASP A 273 -8.90 5.83 -3.59
CA ASP A 273 -9.90 5.68 -2.52
C ASP A 273 -9.63 4.40 -1.70
N LEU A 274 -9.18 3.33 -2.37
CA LEU A 274 -8.80 2.09 -1.69
C LEU A 274 -7.65 2.34 -0.71
N GLY A 275 -6.59 3.03 -1.14
CA GLY A 275 -5.41 3.31 -0.32
C GLY A 275 -5.58 4.41 0.72
N PHE A 276 -6.43 5.43 0.48
CA PHE A 276 -6.52 6.61 1.34
C PHE A 276 -7.86 6.79 2.06
N ALA A 277 -8.93 6.11 1.62
CA ALA A 277 -10.22 6.16 2.29
C ALA A 277 -10.62 4.81 2.93
N LEU A 278 -10.58 3.70 2.20
CA LEU A 278 -11.05 2.41 2.71
C LEU A 278 -9.99 1.71 3.56
N GLY A 279 -8.79 1.49 3.02
CA GLY A 279 -7.70 0.80 3.70
C GLY A 279 -7.35 1.36 5.07
N PRO A 280 -7.19 2.68 5.24
CA PRO A 280 -6.88 3.27 6.55
C PRO A 280 -7.94 3.03 7.63
N ARG A 281 -9.22 2.84 7.26
CA ARG A 281 -10.29 2.50 8.20
C ARG A 281 -10.16 1.07 8.71
N ILE A 282 -9.96 0.11 7.81
CA ILE A 282 -9.73 -1.29 8.19
C ILE A 282 -8.47 -1.40 9.04
N ASN A 283 -7.38 -0.78 8.60
CA ASN A 283 -6.11 -0.76 9.35
C ASN A 283 -6.21 -0.11 10.74
N ALA A 284 -7.19 0.78 10.97
CA ALA A 284 -7.37 1.39 12.28
C ALA A 284 -7.83 0.37 13.33
N GLY A 285 -8.61 -0.64 12.93
CA GLY A 285 -8.99 -1.78 13.79
C GLY A 285 -7.76 -2.46 14.38
N GLY A 286 -6.82 -2.89 13.56
CA GLY A 286 -5.59 -3.56 14.01
C GLY A 286 -4.55 -2.64 14.67
N ARG A 287 -4.72 -1.31 14.67
CA ARG A 287 -3.78 -0.37 15.30
C ARG A 287 -4.19 0.10 16.68
N ILE A 288 -5.47 0.39 16.89
CA ILE A 288 -6.01 1.00 18.11
C ILE A 288 -7.33 0.38 18.55
N GLY A 289 -7.81 -0.67 17.88
CA GLY A 289 -9.07 -1.35 18.14
C GLY A 289 -8.92 -2.87 18.11
N GLU A 290 -9.94 -3.54 17.61
CA GLU A 290 -10.03 -4.99 17.48
C GLU A 290 -9.60 -5.43 16.07
N SER A 291 -8.62 -6.32 15.98
CA SER A 291 -8.03 -6.78 14.70
C SER A 291 -9.04 -7.52 13.80
N THR A 292 -10.06 -8.16 14.37
CA THR A 292 -11.06 -8.95 13.64
C THR A 292 -12.09 -8.10 12.88
N LEU A 293 -12.23 -6.81 13.20
CA LEU A 293 -13.25 -5.93 12.59
C LEU A 293 -13.19 -5.89 11.07
N GLY A 294 -11.97 -5.94 10.51
CA GLY A 294 -11.77 -5.94 9.05
C GLY A 294 -12.39 -7.18 8.40
N VAL A 295 -12.06 -8.36 8.86
CA VAL A 295 -12.59 -9.63 8.32
C VAL A 295 -14.10 -9.71 8.53
N ARG A 296 -14.58 -9.38 9.73
CA ARG A 296 -16.03 -9.37 10.05
C ARG A 296 -16.80 -8.46 9.11
N LEU A 297 -16.33 -7.24 8.89
CA LEU A 297 -16.97 -6.32 7.94
C LEU A 297 -17.05 -6.91 6.53
N LEU A 298 -15.95 -7.51 6.06
CA LEU A 298 -15.85 -7.97 4.68
C LEU A 298 -16.63 -9.25 4.40
N THR A 299 -16.94 -10.06 5.45
CA THR A 299 -17.61 -11.36 5.33
C THR A 299 -19.06 -11.36 5.82
N THR A 300 -19.51 -10.34 6.57
CA THR A 300 -20.89 -10.31 7.07
C THR A 300 -21.91 -10.20 5.94
N SER A 301 -23.01 -10.92 6.09
CA SER A 301 -24.21 -10.83 5.26
C SER A 301 -25.33 -9.97 5.90
N ASP A 302 -25.12 -9.47 7.12
CA ASP A 302 -26.07 -8.64 7.84
C ASP A 302 -25.80 -7.13 7.58
N PRO A 303 -26.73 -6.39 6.93
CA PRO A 303 -26.57 -4.97 6.67
C PRO A 303 -26.45 -4.09 7.94
N GLU A 304 -27.08 -4.47 9.03
CA GLU A 304 -27.02 -3.72 10.29
C GLU A 304 -25.66 -3.90 10.96
N GLU A 305 -25.13 -5.13 11.00
CA GLU A 305 -23.78 -5.40 11.48
C GLU A 305 -22.75 -4.69 10.61
N ALA A 306 -22.87 -4.76 9.28
CA ALA A 306 -21.96 -4.09 8.36
C ALA A 306 -21.89 -2.58 8.60
N ARG A 307 -23.05 -1.93 8.80
CA ARG A 307 -23.12 -0.51 9.10
C ARG A 307 -22.44 -0.19 10.43
N ALA A 308 -22.77 -0.93 11.48
CA ALA A 308 -22.19 -0.72 12.81
C ALA A 308 -20.66 -0.85 12.81
N ILE A 309 -20.13 -1.88 12.15
CA ILE A 309 -18.66 -2.08 12.04
C ILE A 309 -18.03 -0.97 11.20
N ALA A 310 -18.63 -0.57 10.07
CA ALA A 310 -18.07 0.49 9.22
C ALA A 310 -18.03 1.85 9.93
N GLU A 311 -19.04 2.16 10.73
CA GLU A 311 -19.06 3.35 11.59
C GLU A 311 -18.02 3.27 12.70
N GLN A 312 -17.86 2.11 13.36
CA GLN A 312 -16.83 1.87 14.36
C GLN A 312 -15.41 2.04 13.77
N LEU A 313 -15.14 1.46 12.62
CA LEU A 313 -13.85 1.61 11.93
C LEU A 313 -13.59 3.06 11.49
N SER A 314 -14.63 3.81 11.13
CA SER A 314 -14.50 5.24 10.82
C SER A 314 -14.15 6.05 12.07
N ALA A 315 -14.78 5.77 13.21
CA ALA A 315 -14.47 6.42 14.49
C ALA A 315 -13.02 6.10 14.94
N LEU A 316 -12.63 4.82 14.89
CA LEU A 316 -11.24 4.41 15.18
C LEU A 316 -10.23 5.09 14.24
N ASN A 317 -10.55 5.24 12.95
CA ASN A 317 -9.67 5.94 12.04
C ASN A 317 -9.55 7.45 12.34
N GLU A 318 -10.61 8.10 12.81
CA GLU A 318 -10.55 9.49 13.28
C GLU A 318 -9.73 9.63 14.56
N GLU A 319 -9.91 8.72 15.53
CA GLU A 319 -9.10 8.66 16.74
C GLU A 319 -7.61 8.42 16.44
N ARG A 320 -7.32 7.43 15.58
CA ARG A 320 -5.94 7.19 15.12
C ARG A 320 -5.32 8.44 14.49
N ARG A 321 -6.09 9.21 13.69
CA ARG A 321 -5.61 10.46 13.08
C ARG A 321 -5.32 11.55 14.11
N ALA A 322 -6.12 11.62 15.18
CA ALA A 322 -5.87 12.55 16.28
C ALA A 322 -4.57 12.19 17.02
N ILE A 323 -4.40 10.92 17.38
CA ILE A 323 -3.15 10.42 18.00
C ILE A 323 -1.95 10.64 17.07
N GLU A 324 -2.09 10.36 15.77
CA GLU A 324 -1.04 10.61 14.76
C GLU A 324 -0.64 12.08 14.73
N ALA A 325 -1.60 13.00 14.76
CA ALA A 325 -1.34 14.44 14.73
C ALA A 325 -0.58 14.92 15.97
N GLU A 326 -0.96 14.45 17.16
CA GLU A 326 -0.27 14.78 18.41
C GLU A 326 1.18 14.27 18.42
N VAL A 327 1.38 13.01 18.02
CA VAL A 327 2.74 12.42 17.93
C VAL A 327 3.56 13.12 16.85
N GLN A 328 2.95 13.46 15.71
CA GLN A 328 3.63 14.20 14.65
C GLN A 328 4.08 15.59 15.11
N GLU A 329 3.23 16.35 15.78
CA GLU A 329 3.55 17.69 16.31
C GLU A 329 4.71 17.62 17.31
N ALA A 330 4.65 16.67 18.24
CA ALA A 330 5.71 16.44 19.22
C ALA A 330 7.04 15.99 18.57
N ALA A 331 6.98 15.15 17.53
CA ALA A 331 8.15 14.72 16.77
C ALA A 331 8.75 15.88 15.94
N GLU A 332 7.92 16.71 15.33
CA GLU A 332 8.36 17.88 14.58
C GLU A 332 9.06 18.92 15.46
N ALA A 333 8.62 19.11 16.70
CA ALA A 333 9.28 19.98 17.66
C ALA A 333 10.71 19.51 17.99
N GLN A 334 11.00 18.20 17.96
CA GLN A 334 12.34 17.68 18.17
C GLN A 334 13.28 17.91 16.97
N LEU A 335 12.75 18.16 15.76
CA LEU A 335 13.57 18.39 14.56
C LEU A 335 14.42 19.67 14.65
N GLU A 336 14.01 20.67 15.41
CA GLU A 336 14.75 21.94 15.56
C GLU A 336 16.19 21.70 16.06
N GLY A 337 16.41 20.67 16.88
CA GLY A 337 17.75 20.27 17.35
C GLY A 337 18.53 19.34 16.41
N GLN A 338 17.91 18.82 15.33
CA GLN A 338 18.48 17.76 14.48
C GLN A 338 18.70 18.19 13.02
N HIS A 339 18.75 19.47 12.72
CA HIS A 339 18.87 19.96 11.32
C HIS A 339 20.10 19.40 10.58
N ASN A 340 21.21 19.17 11.27
CA ASN A 340 22.46 18.70 10.68
C ASN A 340 22.56 17.17 10.60
N MET A 341 21.65 16.43 11.22
CA MET A 341 21.67 14.96 11.19
C MET A 341 21.19 14.44 9.83
N SER A 342 21.87 13.42 9.32
CA SER A 342 21.49 12.72 8.07
C SER A 342 20.29 11.81 8.28
N VAL A 343 20.08 11.32 9.49
CA VAL A 343 18.95 10.48 9.89
C VAL A 343 18.22 11.13 11.06
N GLN A 344 16.91 11.19 11.02
CA GLN A 344 16.09 11.73 12.10
C GLN A 344 15.74 10.60 13.08
N VAL A 345 16.23 10.66 14.32
CA VAL A 345 15.88 9.71 15.38
C VAL A 345 15.13 10.46 16.47
N LEU A 346 13.84 10.17 16.60
CA LEU A 346 12.91 10.91 17.45
C LEU A 346 12.28 9.93 18.44
N ALA A 347 12.30 10.27 19.73
CA ALA A 347 11.80 9.38 20.77
C ALA A 347 11.08 10.16 21.86
N ALA A 348 9.98 9.61 22.38
CA ALA A 348 9.35 10.12 23.58
C ALA A 348 8.49 9.06 24.27
N LYS A 349 8.22 9.30 25.55
CA LYS A 349 7.26 8.55 26.34
C LYS A 349 5.83 8.97 25.99
N GLY A 350 4.90 8.02 26.09
CA GLY A 350 3.50 8.27 25.83
C GLY A 350 3.12 8.27 24.34
N TRP A 351 4.07 8.10 23.42
CA TRP A 351 3.73 7.91 22.01
C TRP A 351 3.13 6.53 21.78
N HIS A 352 2.05 6.49 20.99
CA HIS A 352 1.35 5.23 20.75
C HIS A 352 2.07 4.39 19.67
N PRO A 353 2.47 3.13 19.97
CA PRO A 353 3.26 2.30 19.03
C PRO A 353 2.52 1.99 17.72
N GLY A 354 1.19 2.04 17.70
CA GLY A 354 0.38 1.83 16.50
C GLY A 354 0.50 2.93 15.42
N VAL A 355 1.01 4.14 15.78
CA VAL A 355 1.10 5.28 14.84
C VAL A 355 2.53 5.70 14.50
N ILE A 356 3.56 5.27 15.26
CA ILE A 356 4.94 5.73 15.06
C ILE A 356 5.46 5.48 13.63
N GLY A 357 5.06 4.38 12.99
CA GLY A 357 5.46 4.08 11.62
C GLY A 357 4.85 5.03 10.58
N ILE A 358 3.66 5.57 10.85
CA ILE A 358 3.02 6.58 10.00
C ILE A 358 3.74 7.91 10.19
N VAL A 359 4.01 8.29 11.44
CA VAL A 359 4.73 9.52 11.77
C VAL A 359 6.16 9.49 11.19
N ALA A 360 6.88 8.36 11.28
CA ALA A 360 8.19 8.20 10.63
C ALA A 360 8.10 8.47 9.11
N GLY A 361 7.04 8.02 8.45
CA GLY A 361 6.76 8.35 7.05
C GLY A 361 6.58 9.85 6.81
N ARG A 362 5.80 10.54 7.66
CA ARG A 362 5.58 12.00 7.57
C ARG A 362 6.87 12.81 7.79
N ILE A 363 7.65 12.44 8.80
CA ILE A 363 8.94 13.08 9.07
C ILE A 363 9.90 12.88 7.89
N LYS A 364 9.98 11.66 7.36
CA LYS A 364 10.78 11.36 6.15
C LYS A 364 10.34 12.23 4.95
N GLU A 365 9.05 12.37 4.70
CA GLU A 365 8.53 13.21 3.61
C GLU A 365 8.88 14.68 3.81
N LYS A 366 8.72 15.19 5.03
CA LYS A 366 9.02 16.59 5.38
C LYS A 366 10.50 16.93 5.29
N THR A 367 11.38 16.01 5.73
CA THR A 367 12.82 16.26 5.83
C THR A 367 13.63 15.78 4.63
N CYS A 368 13.03 14.94 3.75
CA CYS A 368 13.73 14.20 2.70
C CYS A 368 14.94 13.41 3.24
N LYS A 369 14.83 12.86 4.47
CA LYS A 369 15.85 12.06 5.15
C LYS A 369 15.20 10.81 5.74
N PRO A 370 15.93 9.71 5.93
CA PRO A 370 15.44 8.59 6.74
C PRO A 370 15.01 9.06 8.13
N ALA A 371 13.90 8.51 8.62
CA ALA A 371 13.37 8.88 9.94
C ALA A 371 12.97 7.63 10.73
N ILE A 372 13.31 7.64 12.01
CA ILE A 372 12.96 6.61 12.99
C ILE A 372 12.21 7.30 14.12
N VAL A 373 11.03 6.79 14.44
CA VAL A 373 10.19 7.28 15.54
C VAL A 373 10.03 6.15 16.55
N ILE A 374 10.29 6.46 17.82
CA ILE A 374 10.41 5.48 18.91
C ILE A 374 9.43 5.85 20.02
N ALA A 375 8.52 4.93 20.33
CA ALA A 375 7.65 5.01 21.50
C ALA A 375 8.37 4.35 22.69
N LEU A 376 8.69 5.14 23.71
CA LEU A 376 9.34 4.67 24.95
C LEU A 376 8.28 4.23 25.96
N ASP A 377 8.53 3.12 26.64
CA ASP A 377 7.70 2.57 27.70
C ASP A 377 8.56 2.21 28.91
N GLY A 378 8.04 2.45 30.13
CA GLY A 378 8.74 2.19 31.38
C GLY A 378 9.08 3.45 32.18
N GLU A 379 9.78 3.27 33.31
CA GLU A 379 10.26 4.35 34.18
C GLU A 379 11.51 5.02 33.63
N ASP A 380 11.83 6.25 34.10
CA ASP A 380 12.97 7.00 33.62
C ASP A 380 14.29 6.26 33.85
N GLY A 381 15.08 6.10 32.78
CA GLY A 381 16.38 5.45 32.79
C GLY A 381 16.38 3.92 32.70
N ALA A 382 15.21 3.28 32.78
CA ALA A 382 15.01 1.84 32.56
C ALA A 382 13.97 1.55 31.46
N SER A 383 13.62 2.57 30.67
CA SER A 383 12.65 2.43 29.58
C SER A 383 13.20 1.66 28.40
N THR A 384 12.35 0.84 27.79
CA THR A 384 12.58 0.28 26.47
C THR A 384 11.69 0.97 25.45
N GLY A 385 12.12 1.03 24.20
CA GLY A 385 11.34 1.67 23.12
C GLY A 385 11.11 0.73 21.97
N LYS A 386 9.87 0.74 21.45
CA LYS A 386 9.53 0.17 20.13
C LYS A 386 9.68 1.26 19.09
N GLY A 387 10.51 1.03 18.06
CA GLY A 387 10.78 1.99 17.01
C GLY A 387 10.32 1.51 15.63
N SER A 388 9.92 2.45 14.81
CA SER A 388 9.61 2.22 13.39
C SER A 388 10.37 3.22 12.53
N GLY A 389 11.12 2.71 11.55
CA GLY A 389 11.90 3.51 10.60
C GLY A 389 11.30 3.52 9.20
N ARG A 390 11.50 4.65 8.51
CA ARG A 390 11.18 4.81 7.08
C ARG A 390 12.35 5.48 6.39
N SER A 391 12.73 4.94 5.22
CA SER A 391 13.87 5.41 4.44
C SER A 391 13.47 6.15 3.18
N ILE A 392 14.46 6.77 2.55
CA ILE A 392 14.38 7.36 1.21
C ILE A 392 15.04 6.42 0.20
N SER A 393 14.66 6.56 -1.08
CA SER A 393 15.25 5.76 -2.16
C SER A 393 16.78 5.94 -2.21
N GLY A 394 17.51 4.84 -2.34
CA GLY A 394 18.97 4.82 -2.37
C GLY A 394 19.65 4.71 -1.01
N VAL A 395 18.89 4.61 0.10
CA VAL A 395 19.41 4.43 1.46
C VAL A 395 18.85 3.16 2.08
N ASP A 396 19.69 2.16 2.34
CA ASP A 396 19.28 0.87 2.94
C ASP A 396 19.24 0.98 4.48
N LEU A 397 18.04 1.28 5.00
CA LEU A 397 17.81 1.37 6.43
C LEU A 397 17.84 0.00 7.11
N GLY A 398 17.35 -1.05 6.45
CA GLY A 398 17.32 -2.41 6.99
C GLY A 398 18.72 -2.94 7.31
N ALA A 399 19.67 -2.78 6.37
CA ALA A 399 21.06 -3.14 6.60
C ALA A 399 21.71 -2.33 7.75
N ALA A 400 21.35 -1.06 7.90
CA ALA A 400 21.85 -0.23 9.00
C ALA A 400 21.29 -0.68 10.36
N ILE A 401 20.03 -1.07 10.43
CA ILE A 401 19.40 -1.59 11.66
C ILE A 401 19.98 -2.95 12.05
N ILE A 402 20.23 -3.84 11.09
CA ILE A 402 20.90 -5.13 11.35
C ILE A 402 22.30 -4.89 11.92
N ALA A 403 23.09 -4.00 11.32
CA ALA A 403 24.42 -3.65 11.82
C ALA A 403 24.38 -3.01 13.22
N ALA A 404 23.41 -2.13 13.51
CA ALA A 404 23.24 -1.56 14.86
C ALA A 404 22.90 -2.63 15.91
N ARG A 405 22.20 -3.68 15.52
CA ARG A 405 21.94 -4.83 16.39
C ARG A 405 23.22 -5.66 16.65
N GLU A 406 24.04 -5.87 15.62
CA GLU A 406 25.33 -6.56 15.74
C GLU A 406 26.31 -5.80 16.67
N GLU A 407 26.23 -4.46 16.69
CA GLU A 407 26.97 -3.59 17.62
C GLU A 407 26.31 -3.47 19.02
N GLU A 408 25.33 -4.32 19.31
CA GLU A 408 24.61 -4.35 20.58
C GLU A 408 23.92 -3.03 20.97
N LEU A 409 23.65 -2.14 19.99
CA LEU A 409 22.91 -0.91 20.21
C LEU A 409 21.40 -1.13 20.30
N LEU A 410 20.90 -2.27 19.80
CA LEU A 410 19.50 -2.64 19.78
C LEU A 410 19.27 -3.97 20.52
N VAL A 411 18.17 -4.08 21.24
CA VAL A 411 17.67 -5.34 21.81
C VAL A 411 17.20 -6.29 20.70
N ALA A 412 16.48 -5.74 19.74
CA ALA A 412 16.01 -6.44 18.55
C ALA A 412 15.87 -5.45 17.40
N GLY A 413 15.95 -5.93 16.16
CA GLY A 413 15.74 -5.08 15.01
C GLY A 413 15.98 -5.80 13.70
N GLY A 414 15.26 -5.33 12.65
CA GLY A 414 15.36 -5.83 11.30
C GLY A 414 14.44 -5.06 10.37
N GLY A 415 14.44 -5.45 9.10
CA GLY A 415 13.59 -4.79 8.10
C GLY A 415 14.19 -4.89 6.71
N HIS A 416 13.69 -4.03 5.84
CA HIS A 416 14.10 -3.90 4.43
C HIS A 416 14.65 -2.50 4.17
N ALA A 417 15.20 -2.28 2.98
CA ALA A 417 15.80 -1.00 2.61
C ALA A 417 14.90 0.22 2.93
N MET A 418 13.59 0.14 2.73
CA MET A 418 12.66 1.26 2.87
C MET A 418 11.97 1.36 4.23
N ALA A 419 11.96 0.30 5.03
CA ALA A 419 11.26 0.27 6.32
C ALA A 419 11.91 -0.73 7.28
N ALA A 420 11.99 -0.35 8.55
CA ALA A 420 12.56 -1.19 9.60
C ALA A 420 11.80 -1.05 10.91
N GLY A 421 11.83 -2.12 11.71
CA GLY A 421 11.37 -2.14 13.09
C GLY A 421 12.51 -2.40 14.05
N LEU A 422 12.41 -1.89 15.28
CA LEU A 422 13.44 -2.08 16.28
C LEU A 422 12.88 -2.03 17.71
N THR A 423 13.67 -2.60 18.64
CA THR A 423 13.51 -2.43 20.09
C THR A 423 14.84 -1.94 20.66
N ILE A 424 14.80 -0.89 21.47
CA ILE A 424 16.00 -0.20 21.98
C ILE A 424 15.81 0.17 23.44
N GLU A 425 16.90 0.14 24.22
CA GLU A 425 16.96 0.75 25.55
C GLU A 425 17.11 2.27 25.44
N GLU A 426 16.40 3.03 26.28
CA GLU A 426 16.46 4.50 26.29
C GLU A 426 17.92 5.02 26.45
N SER A 427 18.73 4.35 27.27
CA SER A 427 20.13 4.65 27.49
C SER A 427 21.02 4.61 26.25
N LYS A 428 20.61 3.87 25.21
CA LYS A 428 21.37 3.68 23.96
C LYS A 428 20.93 4.60 22.83
N LEU A 429 19.89 5.42 23.01
CA LEU A 429 19.32 6.27 21.95
C LEU A 429 20.36 7.20 21.31
N ALA A 430 21.19 7.87 22.12
CA ALA A 430 22.19 8.81 21.61
C ALA A 430 23.25 8.10 20.76
N ALA A 431 23.78 6.97 21.24
CA ALA A 431 24.79 6.17 20.54
C ALA A 431 24.22 5.58 19.24
N PHE A 432 22.96 5.13 19.26
CA PHE A 432 22.26 4.63 18.09
C PHE A 432 22.06 5.73 17.03
N ALA A 433 21.65 6.94 17.42
CA ALA A 433 21.49 8.06 16.50
C ALA A 433 22.82 8.45 15.84
N GLU A 434 23.91 8.54 16.60
CA GLU A 434 25.26 8.83 16.11
C GLU A 434 25.77 7.74 15.15
N PHE A 435 25.53 6.47 15.48
CA PHE A 435 25.88 5.33 14.63
C PHE A 435 25.19 5.42 13.26
N LEU A 436 23.89 5.66 13.24
CA LEU A 436 23.13 5.77 11.99
C LEU A 436 23.54 7.00 11.18
N ASP A 437 23.75 8.13 11.83
CA ASP A 437 24.18 9.36 11.16
C ASP A 437 25.52 9.17 10.46
N THR A 438 26.50 8.59 11.16
CA THR A 438 27.82 8.29 10.58
C THR A 438 27.74 7.31 9.43
N ARG A 439 26.94 6.24 9.59
CA ARG A 439 26.86 5.15 8.62
C ARG A 439 26.15 5.55 7.34
N LEU A 440 25.09 6.34 7.44
CA LEU A 440 24.20 6.64 6.31
C LEU A 440 24.43 8.01 5.66
N ALA A 441 25.29 8.87 6.24
CA ALA A 441 25.51 10.25 5.78
C ALA A 441 25.78 10.36 4.28
N ARG A 442 26.70 9.56 3.75
CA ARG A 442 27.09 9.58 2.31
C ARG A 442 25.97 9.13 1.39
N ASP A 443 25.22 8.11 1.81
CA ASP A 443 24.11 7.58 1.01
C ASP A 443 22.93 8.57 0.98
N VAL A 444 22.65 9.20 2.12
CA VAL A 444 21.62 10.26 2.23
C VAL A 444 22.01 11.48 1.39
N GLU A 445 23.27 11.93 1.46
CA GLU A 445 23.75 13.06 0.65
C GLU A 445 23.59 12.76 -0.86
N ARG A 446 24.04 11.58 -1.29
CA ARG A 446 23.92 11.12 -2.69
C ARG A 446 22.46 11.02 -3.13
N ALA A 447 21.61 10.39 -2.31
CA ALA A 447 20.20 10.23 -2.60
C ALA A 447 19.48 11.58 -2.75
N ARG A 448 19.77 12.56 -1.88
CA ARG A 448 19.20 13.91 -1.95
C ARG A 448 19.72 14.71 -3.15
N ALA A 449 21.00 14.60 -3.47
CA ALA A 449 21.59 15.28 -4.63
C ALA A 449 21.05 14.74 -5.97
N SER A 450 20.60 13.49 -6.02
CA SER A 450 20.03 12.86 -7.21
C SER A 450 18.52 13.03 -7.33
N GLN A 451 17.86 13.72 -6.41
CA GLN A 451 16.41 13.96 -6.50
C GLN A 451 16.11 14.89 -7.68
N ALA A 452 15.38 14.35 -8.65
CA ALA A 452 14.83 15.10 -9.77
C ALA A 452 13.35 14.77 -9.92
N MET A 453 12.54 15.81 -10.16
CA MET A 453 11.13 15.60 -10.47
C MET A 453 11.03 15.08 -11.91
N GLN A 454 10.49 13.88 -12.07
CA GLN A 454 10.18 13.33 -13.39
C GLN A 454 8.85 13.92 -13.89
N LEU A 455 8.87 14.43 -15.12
CA LEU A 455 7.73 14.98 -15.81
C LEU A 455 7.39 14.10 -17.00
N ASP A 456 6.11 13.80 -17.17
CA ASP A 456 5.61 12.96 -18.26
C ASP A 456 5.30 13.78 -19.51
N LEU A 457 4.77 14.98 -19.34
CA LEU A 457 4.29 15.83 -20.45
C LEU A 457 4.64 17.29 -20.19
N SER A 458 4.88 18.04 -21.26
CA SER A 458 4.95 19.50 -21.26
C SER A 458 3.74 20.06 -22.00
N LEU A 459 3.04 21.03 -21.39
CA LEU A 459 1.77 21.57 -21.86
C LEU A 459 1.83 23.09 -22.02
N ALA A 460 1.24 23.60 -23.08
CA ALA A 460 0.84 25.01 -23.12
C ALA A 460 -0.37 25.22 -22.18
N PRO A 461 -0.52 26.42 -21.58
CA PRO A 461 -1.62 26.71 -20.66
C PRO A 461 -3.02 26.39 -21.18
N GLY A 462 -3.28 26.61 -22.47
CA GLY A 462 -4.55 26.28 -23.13
C GLY A 462 -4.82 24.78 -23.27
N GLY A 463 -3.79 23.94 -23.08
CA GLY A 463 -3.93 22.47 -23.07
C GLY A 463 -4.49 21.92 -21.77
N LEU A 464 -4.57 22.72 -20.70
CA LEU A 464 -5.18 22.30 -19.43
C LEU A 464 -6.72 22.31 -19.57
N THR A 465 -7.28 21.20 -19.98
CA THR A 465 -8.71 21.04 -20.21
C THR A 465 -9.28 19.84 -19.42
N PRO A 466 -10.60 19.80 -19.13
CA PRO A 466 -11.23 18.63 -18.54
C PRO A 466 -11.04 17.36 -19.39
N ASP A 467 -11.04 17.50 -20.72
CA ASP A 467 -10.83 16.37 -21.65
C ASP A 467 -9.42 15.77 -21.49
N LEU A 468 -8.40 16.63 -21.27
CA LEU A 468 -7.05 16.17 -20.95
C LEU A 468 -7.04 15.32 -19.66
N VAL A 469 -7.73 15.77 -18.60
CA VAL A 469 -7.79 15.01 -17.34
C VAL A 469 -8.42 13.64 -17.58
N THR A 470 -9.53 13.60 -18.32
CA THR A 470 -10.20 12.34 -18.68
C THR A 470 -9.27 11.41 -19.47
N THR A 471 -8.52 11.96 -20.42
CA THR A 471 -7.54 11.20 -21.21
C THR A 471 -6.41 10.65 -20.33
N LEU A 472 -5.88 11.47 -19.43
CA LEU A 472 -4.85 11.02 -18.49
C LEU A 472 -5.39 9.96 -17.53
N ASP A 473 -6.61 10.14 -16.99
CA ASP A 473 -7.23 9.16 -16.09
C ASP A 473 -7.46 7.80 -16.77
N ALA A 474 -7.63 7.75 -18.08
CA ALA A 474 -7.73 6.50 -18.84
C ALA A 474 -6.42 5.67 -18.82
N ALA A 475 -5.26 6.28 -18.54
CA ALA A 475 -4.01 5.55 -18.31
C ALA A 475 -3.91 4.94 -16.90
N GLY A 476 -4.93 5.11 -16.02
CA GLY A 476 -5.04 4.46 -14.72
C GLY A 476 -5.35 2.95 -14.81
N PRO A 477 -5.46 2.24 -13.68
CA PRO A 477 -5.39 2.76 -12.30
C PRO A 477 -3.97 3.20 -11.91
N TYR A 478 -3.89 4.28 -11.13
CA TYR A 478 -2.64 4.83 -10.63
C TYR A 478 -2.35 4.39 -9.20
N GLY A 479 -1.08 4.12 -8.92
CA GLY A 479 -0.58 3.70 -7.61
C GLY A 479 0.93 3.52 -7.63
N VAL A 480 1.44 2.68 -6.75
CA VAL A 480 2.86 2.34 -6.70
C VAL A 480 3.27 1.66 -8.02
N GLY A 481 4.48 1.94 -8.50
CA GLY A 481 4.96 1.46 -9.80
C GLY A 481 4.33 2.13 -11.02
N TRP A 482 3.16 2.77 -10.86
CA TRP A 482 2.46 3.49 -11.93
C TRP A 482 1.81 4.78 -11.40
N PRO A 483 2.62 5.81 -11.03
CA PRO A 483 2.09 7.04 -10.43
C PRO A 483 1.25 7.86 -11.42
N ALA A 484 0.33 8.69 -10.90
CA ALA A 484 -0.41 9.64 -11.72
C ALA A 484 0.55 10.58 -12.47
N PRO A 485 0.27 10.93 -13.75
CA PRO A 485 1.16 11.75 -14.55
C PRO A 485 1.44 13.11 -13.94
N ARG A 486 2.69 13.54 -13.99
CA ARG A 486 3.12 14.90 -13.71
C ARG A 486 3.32 15.65 -15.01
N VAL A 487 2.79 16.86 -15.06
CA VAL A 487 2.92 17.73 -16.21
C VAL A 487 3.66 19.01 -15.84
N ALA A 488 4.44 19.55 -16.76
CA ALA A 488 4.93 20.93 -16.70
C ALA A 488 4.03 21.81 -17.55
N VAL A 489 3.58 22.94 -17.02
CA VAL A 489 2.77 23.93 -17.74
C VAL A 489 3.54 25.24 -17.83
N GLY A 490 3.81 25.70 -19.05
CA GLY A 490 4.56 26.95 -19.22
C GLY A 490 5.09 27.19 -20.63
N PRO A 491 5.76 28.34 -20.84
CA PRO A 491 6.00 29.40 -19.85
C PRO A 491 4.75 30.21 -19.51
N VAL A 492 4.60 30.58 -18.23
CA VAL A 492 3.44 31.32 -17.72
C VAL A 492 3.86 32.53 -16.88
N ARG A 493 3.01 33.53 -16.84
CA ARG A 493 3.08 34.64 -15.89
C ARG A 493 2.10 34.38 -14.74
N ILE A 494 2.55 34.66 -13.52
CA ILE A 494 1.68 34.60 -12.34
C ILE A 494 0.83 35.88 -12.32
N VAL A 495 -0.47 35.74 -12.47
CA VAL A 495 -1.44 36.84 -12.44
C VAL A 495 -1.82 37.15 -11.00
N LYS A 496 -2.00 36.13 -10.18
CA LYS A 496 -2.35 36.24 -8.78
C LYS A 496 -1.82 35.03 -8.01
N ALA A 497 -1.29 35.29 -6.82
CA ALA A 497 -0.96 34.24 -5.86
C ALA A 497 -1.45 34.70 -4.48
N ASP A 498 -2.14 33.83 -3.75
CA ASP A 498 -2.67 34.12 -2.42
C ASP A 498 -2.77 32.83 -1.58
N ILE A 499 -2.69 32.99 -0.25
CA ILE A 499 -2.91 31.90 0.68
C ILE A 499 -4.41 31.71 0.87
N VAL A 500 -4.88 30.48 0.73
CA VAL A 500 -6.29 30.09 0.93
C VAL A 500 -6.40 29.00 1.99
N GLY A 501 -7.50 29.01 2.75
CA GLY A 501 -7.63 28.15 3.90
C GLY A 501 -6.57 28.48 4.97
N LYS A 502 -6.00 27.44 5.58
CA LYS A 502 -5.02 27.61 6.67
C LYS A 502 -3.58 27.77 6.12
N ASP A 503 -3.22 26.99 5.08
CA ASP A 503 -1.82 26.81 4.67
C ASP A 503 -1.66 26.43 3.18
N HIS A 504 -2.66 26.70 2.32
CA HIS A 504 -2.60 26.35 0.90
C HIS A 504 -2.29 27.57 0.05
N LEU A 505 -1.42 27.40 -0.96
CA LEU A 505 -1.14 28.43 -1.96
C LEU A 505 -2.05 28.23 -3.17
N ARG A 506 -2.84 29.25 -3.50
CA ARG A 506 -3.58 29.32 -4.77
C ARG A 506 -2.86 30.25 -5.74
N VAL A 507 -2.71 29.80 -6.98
CA VAL A 507 -2.07 30.54 -8.06
C VAL A 507 -3.03 30.62 -9.24
N ILE A 508 -3.17 31.81 -9.82
CA ILE A 508 -3.75 32.02 -11.14
C ILE A 508 -2.61 32.38 -12.08
N ALA A 509 -2.39 31.55 -13.08
CA ALA A 509 -1.33 31.72 -14.06
C ALA A 509 -1.92 31.94 -15.46
N SER A 510 -1.23 32.70 -16.30
CA SER A 510 -1.64 32.96 -17.68
C SER A 510 -0.48 32.74 -18.64
N GLY A 511 -0.76 32.09 -19.76
CA GLY A 511 0.19 31.84 -20.83
C GLY A 511 0.26 32.97 -21.86
N GLN A 512 1.20 32.83 -22.80
CA GLN A 512 1.31 33.71 -23.95
C GLN A 512 0.12 33.57 -24.92
N ASP A 513 -0.58 32.45 -24.88
CA ASP A 513 -1.81 32.16 -25.61
C ASP A 513 -3.04 32.92 -25.05
N GLY A 514 -2.86 33.71 -24.00
CA GLY A 514 -3.93 34.44 -23.31
C GLY A 514 -4.84 33.56 -22.45
N LYS A 515 -4.60 32.25 -22.37
CA LYS A 515 -5.35 31.34 -21.51
C LYS A 515 -4.84 31.40 -20.09
N SER A 516 -5.76 31.35 -19.15
CA SER A 516 -5.46 31.31 -17.71
C SER A 516 -5.98 30.03 -17.10
N PHE A 517 -5.27 29.55 -16.09
CA PHE A 517 -5.68 28.40 -15.31
C PHE A 517 -5.40 28.60 -13.82
N LYS A 518 -6.03 27.79 -13.00
CA LYS A 518 -5.86 27.74 -11.56
C LYS A 518 -4.87 26.63 -11.19
N ALA A 519 -3.96 26.94 -10.28
CA ALA A 519 -3.11 25.94 -9.63
C ALA A 519 -3.23 26.06 -8.12
N ILE A 520 -3.12 24.94 -7.40
CA ILE A 520 -3.19 24.89 -5.96
C ILE A 520 -2.05 24.02 -5.40
N ALA A 521 -1.26 24.57 -4.47
CA ALA A 521 -0.29 23.81 -3.71
C ALA A 521 -0.80 23.64 -2.27
N PHE A 522 -1.08 22.38 -1.90
CA PHE A 522 -1.62 22.06 -0.59
C PHE A 522 -0.53 22.09 0.48
N ARG A 523 -0.81 22.73 1.65
CA ARG A 523 0.11 22.82 2.80
C ARG A 523 1.49 23.36 2.43
N ALA A 524 1.53 24.35 1.52
CA ALA A 524 2.75 24.87 0.95
C ALA A 524 3.07 26.32 1.38
N ALA A 525 2.26 26.96 2.22
CA ALA A 525 2.36 28.37 2.54
C ALA A 525 3.77 28.81 3.01
N GLU A 526 4.48 27.94 3.72
CA GLU A 526 5.81 28.21 4.29
C GLU A 526 6.97 27.76 3.38
N THR A 527 6.69 27.15 2.23
CA THR A 527 7.73 26.65 1.32
C THR A 527 8.39 27.79 0.56
N GLU A 528 9.66 27.60 0.18
CA GLU A 528 10.42 28.54 -0.65
C GLU A 528 9.70 28.80 -1.99
N MET A 529 9.12 27.76 -2.59
CA MET A 529 8.30 27.87 -3.80
C MET A 529 7.14 28.86 -3.60
N ALA A 530 6.37 28.70 -2.51
CA ALA A 530 5.23 29.56 -2.22
C ALA A 530 5.67 31.02 -2.00
N GLN A 531 6.71 31.22 -1.20
CA GLN A 531 7.26 32.56 -0.96
C GLN A 531 7.74 33.21 -2.26
N THR A 532 8.37 32.45 -3.15
CA THR A 532 8.81 32.94 -4.45
C THR A 532 7.63 33.35 -5.32
N LEU A 533 6.58 32.55 -5.39
CA LEU A 533 5.39 32.83 -6.20
C LEU A 533 4.56 34.00 -5.63
N LEU A 534 4.49 34.16 -4.31
CA LEU A 534 3.80 35.27 -3.64
C LEU A 534 4.51 36.60 -3.85
N HIS A 535 5.84 36.65 -3.74
CA HIS A 535 6.61 37.89 -3.69
C HIS A 535 7.19 38.35 -5.04
N ARG A 536 7.37 37.41 -6.00
CA ARG A 536 8.04 37.69 -7.29
C ARG A 536 7.15 37.50 -8.52
N SER A 537 5.85 37.53 -8.33
CA SER A 537 4.86 37.10 -9.31
C SER A 537 4.80 37.92 -10.61
N THR A 538 5.34 39.10 -10.67
CA THR A 538 5.03 40.03 -11.77
C THR A 538 6.12 40.22 -12.83
N ALA A 539 7.37 39.80 -12.58
CA ALA A 539 8.51 40.17 -13.44
C ALA A 539 9.11 38.98 -14.25
N ARG A 540 8.89 37.74 -13.88
CA ARG A 540 9.51 36.58 -14.53
C ARG A 540 8.47 35.57 -14.96
N LEU A 541 8.81 34.79 -15.99
CA LEU A 541 8.01 33.64 -16.43
C LEU A 541 8.39 32.42 -15.62
N PHE A 542 7.43 31.49 -15.48
CA PHE A 542 7.58 30.26 -14.73
C PHE A 542 7.14 29.05 -15.55
N HIS A 543 7.73 27.90 -15.27
CA HIS A 543 7.16 26.60 -15.50
C HIS A 543 6.57 26.09 -14.19
N LEU A 544 5.30 25.69 -14.20
CA LEU A 544 4.60 25.11 -13.05
C LEU A 544 4.45 23.62 -13.26
N ALA A 545 4.88 22.82 -12.29
CA ALA A 545 4.87 21.37 -12.38
C ALA A 545 3.94 20.74 -11.34
N GLY A 546 3.20 19.70 -11.73
CA GLY A 546 2.28 19.01 -10.83
C GLY A 546 1.34 18.06 -11.56
N ARG A 547 0.23 17.71 -10.89
CA ARG A 547 -0.79 16.80 -11.43
C ARG A 547 -2.06 17.55 -11.79
N VAL A 548 -2.65 17.19 -12.91
CA VAL A 548 -3.92 17.82 -13.35
C VAL A 548 -5.08 17.04 -12.74
N LYS A 549 -6.08 17.77 -12.22
CA LYS A 549 -7.31 17.24 -11.65
C LYS A 549 -8.52 18.02 -12.12
N ILE A 550 -9.72 17.42 -12.01
CA ILE A 550 -10.98 18.15 -12.20
C ILE A 550 -11.31 18.90 -10.90
N ASP A 551 -11.56 20.20 -11.02
CA ASP A 551 -12.17 21.04 -9.98
C ASP A 551 -13.70 21.08 -10.23
N ASP A 552 -14.45 20.38 -9.37
CA ASP A 552 -15.92 20.30 -9.44
C ASP A 552 -16.64 21.31 -8.52
N TRP A 553 -15.90 22.21 -7.85
CA TRP A 553 -16.49 23.19 -6.91
C TRP A 553 -17.18 24.36 -7.62
N GLY A 554 -16.89 24.55 -8.90
CA GLY A 554 -17.49 25.61 -9.72
C GLY A 554 -18.82 25.21 -10.36
N SER A 555 -19.46 26.15 -11.05
CA SER A 555 -20.67 25.90 -11.85
C SER A 555 -20.43 25.02 -13.09
N ARG A 556 -19.17 24.85 -13.48
CA ARG A 556 -18.72 23.99 -14.57
C ARG A 556 -17.39 23.32 -14.15
N PRO A 557 -17.22 22.01 -14.47
CA PRO A 557 -15.93 21.36 -14.27
C PRO A 557 -14.81 22.10 -14.99
N ALA A 558 -13.69 22.31 -14.29
CA ALA A 558 -12.49 22.94 -14.84
C ALA A 558 -11.26 22.07 -14.53
N ALA A 559 -10.24 22.13 -15.38
CA ALA A 559 -8.96 21.52 -15.05
C ALA A 559 -8.19 22.45 -14.11
N GLU A 560 -7.65 21.87 -13.03
CA GLU A 560 -6.82 22.53 -12.02
C GLU A 560 -5.48 21.80 -11.92
N LEU A 561 -4.39 22.55 -11.78
CA LEU A 561 -3.07 21.99 -11.53
C LEU A 561 -2.85 21.89 -10.01
N HIS A 562 -2.73 20.66 -9.49
CA HIS A 562 -2.20 20.43 -8.15
C HIS A 562 -0.69 20.63 -8.20
N LEU A 563 -0.26 21.83 -7.81
CA LEU A 563 1.11 22.32 -7.95
C LEU A 563 2.03 21.61 -6.94
N GLU A 564 3.09 20.99 -7.44
CA GLU A 564 4.12 20.30 -6.65
C GLU A 564 5.45 21.05 -6.67
N ASP A 565 5.77 21.75 -7.80
CA ASP A 565 7.00 22.52 -7.95
C ASP A 565 6.87 23.63 -8.98
N ALA A 566 7.80 24.60 -8.93
CA ALA A 566 7.87 25.71 -9.87
C ALA A 566 9.32 26.11 -10.16
N ALA A 567 9.63 26.34 -11.43
CA ALA A 567 10.94 26.81 -11.87
C ALA A 567 10.81 28.06 -12.73
N PHE A 568 11.84 28.89 -12.75
CA PHE A 568 11.89 30.01 -13.70
C PHE A 568 12.04 29.49 -15.13
N ALA A 569 11.33 30.12 -16.05
CA ALA A 569 11.42 29.86 -17.49
C ALA A 569 12.43 30.84 -18.12
N ASP A 570 13.71 30.58 -17.90
CA ASP A 570 14.80 31.37 -18.47
C ASP A 570 15.25 30.83 -19.82
#